data_fa314e3e9e96cb62a32ca26dfed5c8ae
#
_entry.id   fa314e3e9e96cb62a32ca26dfed5c8ae
#
_cell.length_a   1.000
_cell.length_b   1.000
_cell.length_c   1.000
_cell.angle_alpha   90.00
_cell.angle_beta   90.00
_cell.angle_gamma   90.00
#
_symmetry.space_group_name_H-M   'P 1'
#
loop_
_entity.id
_entity.type
_entity.pdbx_description
1 polymer ?
#
loop_
_entity_poly.entity_id
_entity_poly.type
_entity_poly.pdbx_seq_one_letter_code
_entity_poly.pdbx_strand_id
1 'polypeptide(L)'
;MRNHKIDAIVALDDFDVEKATYLRENLRIDGMGQTTGRYFRDKLAMRMRAKSCGISNPSFCSLFNDFDINIFADTVASPWVLKPRSEASALGIIKVYDKDSLWMHINELGNNRFKYLVEQFRPGDVYHCDSLILDGKIIFSITSKYLATPMEISQDGGIFRSANIPYDSPDDRAIKKVNEQVIKDFGLKHGTAHSEYIKCKEDGKIYFLETSSRVGGAHIADMIASASNINLWAEWAAIENALVKEIEYKLPEIKNEYAGIVLTLSKYQHPDLSSFSDDEICFRVSLDYHAGLIVKSYKHERVLELLDDYADRFVKNFATIGTQNEVKKLH
;
A
#
# COMPACT_ATOMS: atom_id res chain seq x y z
N MET A 1 -2.14 -20.54 25.39
CA MET A 1 -1.25 -19.72 26.23
C MET A 1 -0.82 -20.34 27.55
N ARG A 2 -1.62 -21.19 28.21
CA ARG A 2 -1.22 -21.75 29.53
C ARG A 2 0.11 -22.52 29.53
N ASN A 3 0.52 -23.08 28.39
CA ASN A 3 1.70 -23.98 28.30
C ASN A 3 2.84 -23.40 27.44
N HIS A 4 2.70 -22.17 26.95
CA HIS A 4 3.71 -21.55 26.08
C HIS A 4 3.91 -20.10 26.48
N LYS A 5 5.17 -19.67 26.55
CA LYS A 5 5.55 -18.27 26.62
C LYS A 5 5.41 -17.68 25.20
N ILE A 6 4.79 -16.52 25.11
CA ILE A 6 4.69 -15.75 23.87
C ILE A 6 5.61 -14.56 24.02
N ASP A 7 6.63 -14.49 23.19
CA ASP A 7 7.65 -13.43 23.23
C ASP A 7 7.32 -12.27 22.27
N ALA A 8 6.67 -12.53 21.13
CA ALA A 8 6.27 -11.52 20.16
C ALA A 8 4.91 -11.83 19.55
N ILE A 9 4.19 -10.80 19.10
CA ILE A 9 2.96 -10.90 18.33
C ILE A 9 3.13 -10.04 17.07
N VAL A 10 2.94 -10.63 15.90
CA VAL A 10 3.12 -9.98 14.60
C VAL A 10 1.81 -10.00 13.84
N ALA A 11 1.39 -8.86 13.32
CA ALA A 11 0.24 -8.74 12.42
C ALA A 11 0.73 -8.81 10.98
N LEU A 12 0.39 -9.87 10.26
CA LEU A 12 0.82 -10.07 8.88
C LEU A 12 -0.12 -9.41 7.86
N ASP A 13 -1.31 -9.00 8.31
CA ASP A 13 -2.36 -8.40 7.50
C ASP A 13 -2.91 -7.13 8.15
N ASP A 14 -3.44 -6.22 7.32
CA ASP A 14 -4.04 -4.95 7.78
C ASP A 14 -5.16 -5.16 8.81
N PHE A 15 -5.99 -6.20 8.63
CA PHE A 15 -7.13 -6.47 9.52
C PHE A 15 -6.74 -7.01 10.89
N ASP A 16 -5.49 -7.45 11.05
CA ASP A 16 -4.96 -7.99 12.30
C ASP A 16 -4.15 -6.96 13.10
N VAL A 17 -3.80 -5.81 12.52
CA VAL A 17 -3.00 -4.78 13.21
C VAL A 17 -3.63 -4.34 14.53
N GLU A 18 -4.92 -3.98 14.52
CA GLU A 18 -5.61 -3.53 15.74
C GLU A 18 -5.73 -4.64 16.78
N LYS A 19 -5.99 -5.88 16.37
CA LYS A 19 -6.04 -7.05 17.26
C LYS A 19 -4.68 -7.35 17.89
N ALA A 20 -3.62 -7.32 17.08
CA ALA A 20 -2.25 -7.55 17.56
C ALA A 20 -1.82 -6.49 18.58
N THR A 21 -2.12 -5.21 18.32
CA THR A 21 -1.80 -4.12 19.24
C THR A 21 -2.58 -4.22 20.55
N TYR A 22 -3.86 -4.56 20.48
CA TYR A 22 -4.68 -4.84 21.67
C TYR A 22 -4.11 -5.99 22.51
N LEU A 23 -3.73 -7.10 21.87
CA LEU A 23 -3.17 -8.27 22.56
C LEU A 23 -1.81 -7.95 23.20
N ARG A 24 -0.93 -7.22 22.50
CA ARG A 24 0.37 -6.80 23.06
C ARG A 24 0.21 -6.01 24.35
N GLU A 25 -0.66 -4.99 24.35
CA GLU A 25 -0.90 -4.17 25.55
C GLU A 25 -1.48 -4.99 26.69
N ASN A 26 -2.47 -5.85 26.42
CA ASN A 26 -3.11 -6.66 27.45
C ASN A 26 -2.17 -7.74 28.03
N LEU A 27 -1.33 -8.33 27.22
CA LEU A 27 -0.40 -9.38 27.62
C LEU A 27 0.97 -8.86 28.06
N ARG A 28 1.19 -7.54 28.00
CA ARG A 28 2.48 -6.90 28.31
C ARG A 28 3.63 -7.44 27.44
N ILE A 29 3.33 -7.66 26.17
CA ILE A 29 4.31 -8.03 25.15
C ILE A 29 4.77 -6.76 24.43
N ASP A 30 6.07 -6.60 24.26
CA ASP A 30 6.65 -5.45 23.60
C ASP A 30 6.21 -5.30 22.16
N GLY A 31 6.18 -4.04 21.70
CA GLY A 31 5.84 -3.69 20.34
C GLY A 31 4.84 -2.53 20.23
N MET A 32 4.31 -2.35 19.04
CA MET A 32 3.38 -1.27 18.72
C MET A 32 2.07 -1.42 19.50
N GLY A 33 1.73 -0.41 20.30
CA GLY A 33 0.46 -0.32 21.04
C GLY A 33 -0.69 0.21 20.20
N GLN A 34 -1.91 0.26 20.79
CA GLN A 34 -3.15 0.58 20.08
C GLN A 34 -3.14 1.97 19.42
N THR A 35 -2.61 2.99 20.09
CA THR A 35 -2.55 4.34 19.52
C THR A 35 -1.67 4.38 18.28
N THR A 36 -0.48 3.80 18.34
CA THR A 36 0.44 3.70 17.21
C THR A 36 -0.15 2.83 16.10
N GLY A 37 -0.78 1.70 16.44
CA GLY A 37 -1.40 0.81 15.46
C GLY A 37 -2.46 1.49 14.60
N ARG A 38 -3.22 2.42 15.15
CA ARG A 38 -4.19 3.21 14.39
C ARG A 38 -3.55 4.08 13.32
N TYR A 39 -2.31 4.54 13.51
CA TYR A 39 -1.60 5.30 12.49
C TYR A 39 -1.18 4.44 11.28
N PHE A 40 -1.28 3.12 11.40
CA PHE A 40 -1.00 2.17 10.32
C PHE A 40 -2.26 1.43 9.82
N ARG A 41 -3.44 1.86 10.26
CA ARG A 41 -4.70 1.21 9.89
C ARG A 41 -5.84 2.18 9.58
N ASP A 42 -6.02 3.22 10.37
CA ASP A 42 -7.13 4.17 10.27
C ASP A 42 -6.69 5.42 9.48
N LYS A 43 -7.20 5.58 8.26
CA LYS A 43 -6.84 6.68 7.37
C LYS A 43 -7.10 8.07 7.99
N LEU A 44 -8.13 8.22 8.83
CA LEU A 44 -8.37 9.48 9.54
C LEU A 44 -7.26 9.73 10.59
N ALA A 45 -6.89 8.72 11.36
CA ALA A 45 -5.78 8.83 12.31
C ALA A 45 -4.44 9.12 11.60
N MET A 46 -4.19 8.47 10.44
CA MET A 46 -3.04 8.77 9.58
C MET A 46 -3.01 10.25 9.16
N ARG A 47 -4.14 10.79 8.66
CA ARG A 47 -4.24 12.20 8.24
C ARG A 47 -3.99 13.17 9.39
N MET A 48 -4.62 12.91 10.54
CA MET A 48 -4.44 13.73 11.73
C MET A 48 -2.98 13.71 12.21
N ARG A 49 -2.35 12.52 12.24
CA ARG A 49 -0.94 12.38 12.61
C ARG A 49 -0.01 13.07 11.62
N ALA A 50 -0.18 12.84 10.33
CA ALA A 50 0.60 13.48 9.27
C ALA A 50 0.51 15.02 9.38
N LYS A 51 -0.70 15.57 9.53
CA LYS A 51 -0.92 17.00 9.72
C LYS A 51 -0.19 17.54 10.96
N SER A 52 -0.27 16.84 12.09
CA SER A 52 0.39 17.26 13.35
C SER A 52 1.93 17.25 13.27
N CYS A 53 2.48 16.42 12.37
CA CYS A 53 3.91 16.27 12.13
C CYS A 53 4.43 17.12 10.94
N GLY A 54 3.56 17.91 10.31
CA GLY A 54 3.94 18.74 9.15
C GLY A 54 4.19 17.94 7.86
N ILE A 55 3.70 16.68 7.79
CA ILE A 55 3.77 15.87 6.58
C ILE A 55 2.64 16.29 5.64
N SER A 56 3.00 16.63 4.39
CA SER A 56 2.02 17.00 3.37
C SER A 56 1.07 15.84 3.10
N ASN A 57 -0.23 16.10 3.23
CA ASN A 57 -1.31 15.16 2.92
C ASN A 57 -2.50 15.92 2.33
N PRO A 58 -3.42 15.28 1.59
CA PRO A 58 -4.62 15.95 1.09
C PRO A 58 -5.42 16.60 2.20
N SER A 59 -6.04 17.75 1.93
CA SER A 59 -7.01 18.36 2.84
C SER A 59 -8.12 17.36 3.13
N PHE A 60 -8.53 17.22 4.38
CA PHE A 60 -9.49 16.18 4.78
C PHE A 60 -10.45 16.64 5.87
N CYS A 61 -11.59 15.96 5.98
CA CYS A 61 -12.55 16.14 7.06
C CYS A 61 -13.11 14.79 7.51
N SER A 62 -13.32 14.64 8.81
CA SER A 62 -14.10 13.55 9.39
C SER A 62 -15.60 13.79 9.13
N LEU A 63 -16.40 12.72 9.07
CA LEU A 63 -17.84 12.86 8.83
C LEU A 63 -18.66 12.85 10.13
N PHE A 64 -18.10 13.35 11.24
CA PHE A 64 -18.81 13.39 12.53
C PHE A 64 -19.74 14.58 12.66
N ASN A 65 -19.32 15.74 12.17
CA ASN A 65 -19.98 17.01 12.39
C ASN A 65 -20.39 17.65 11.07
N ASP A 66 -21.66 17.96 10.90
CA ASP A 66 -22.19 18.55 9.66
C ASP A 66 -21.65 19.96 9.41
N PHE A 67 -21.37 20.72 10.45
CA PHE A 67 -20.77 22.05 10.31
C PHE A 67 -19.35 21.96 9.72
N ASP A 68 -18.52 21.04 10.22
CA ASP A 68 -17.15 20.84 9.71
C ASP A 68 -17.16 20.35 8.26
N ILE A 69 -18.11 19.46 7.90
CA ILE A 69 -18.30 18.99 6.52
C ILE A 69 -18.65 20.14 5.59
N ASN A 70 -19.57 21.02 6.02
CA ASN A 70 -19.95 22.18 5.22
C ASN A 70 -18.77 23.16 5.02
N ILE A 71 -18.00 23.46 6.09
CA ILE A 71 -16.79 24.27 5.99
C ILE A 71 -15.82 23.65 5.00
N PHE A 72 -15.58 22.34 5.11
CA PHE A 72 -14.69 21.63 4.17
C PHE A 72 -15.15 21.78 2.72
N ALA A 73 -16.43 21.53 2.45
CA ALA A 73 -16.98 21.60 1.11
C ALA A 73 -17.00 23.05 0.54
N ASP A 74 -17.10 24.07 1.40
CA ASP A 74 -17.10 25.47 1.00
C ASP A 74 -15.69 26.04 0.81
N THR A 75 -14.66 25.44 1.44
CA THR A 75 -13.29 25.97 1.45
C THR A 75 -12.28 25.15 0.67
N VAL A 76 -12.54 23.88 0.45
CA VAL A 76 -11.64 22.96 -0.27
C VAL A 76 -12.20 22.71 -1.66
N ALA A 77 -11.44 23.05 -2.70
CA ALA A 77 -11.85 22.82 -4.08
C ALA A 77 -12.13 21.33 -4.38
N SER A 78 -13.24 21.04 -5.05
CA SER A 78 -13.56 19.71 -5.61
C SER A 78 -12.66 19.38 -6.82
N PRO A 79 -12.58 18.13 -7.26
CA PRO A 79 -13.27 16.97 -6.73
C PRO A 79 -12.73 16.48 -5.39
N TRP A 80 -13.59 15.76 -4.67
CA TRP A 80 -13.23 15.13 -3.40
C TRP A 80 -13.31 13.60 -3.51
N VAL A 81 -12.74 12.93 -2.51
CA VAL A 81 -12.78 11.47 -2.37
C VAL A 81 -13.41 11.14 -1.03
N LEU A 82 -14.55 10.48 -1.06
CA LEU A 82 -15.19 9.87 0.09
C LEU A 82 -14.69 8.43 0.19
N LYS A 83 -14.09 8.06 1.32
CA LYS A 83 -13.47 6.73 1.47
C LYS A 83 -13.60 6.16 2.87
N PRO A 84 -13.68 4.81 2.99
CA PRO A 84 -13.64 4.15 4.29
C PRO A 84 -12.31 4.41 5.00
N ARG A 85 -12.37 4.52 6.34
CA ARG A 85 -11.17 4.74 7.18
C ARG A 85 -10.27 3.52 7.27
N SER A 86 -10.85 2.31 7.25
CA SER A 86 -10.15 1.07 7.59
C SER A 86 -10.32 -0.04 6.55
N GLU A 87 -10.60 0.29 5.29
CA GLU A 87 -10.58 -0.66 4.18
C GLU A 87 -9.24 -0.62 3.43
N ALA A 88 -8.96 -1.69 2.66
CA ALA A 88 -7.78 -1.84 1.83
C ALA A 88 -8.15 -1.89 0.33
N SER A 89 -7.16 -1.88 -0.55
CA SER A 89 -7.32 -2.09 -2.01
C SER A 89 -8.27 -1.09 -2.70
N ALA A 90 -8.32 0.14 -2.25
CA ALA A 90 -9.18 1.20 -2.78
C ALA A 90 -10.70 0.86 -2.79
N LEU A 91 -11.13 -0.13 -2.01
CA LEU A 91 -12.53 -0.54 -1.92
C LEU A 91 -13.40 0.54 -1.27
N GLY A 92 -14.59 0.77 -1.86
CA GLY A 92 -15.56 1.72 -1.33
C GLY A 92 -15.18 3.19 -1.47
N ILE A 93 -14.20 3.51 -2.31
CA ILE A 93 -13.81 4.89 -2.63
C ILE A 93 -14.79 5.46 -3.64
N ILE A 94 -15.35 6.64 -3.34
CA ILE A 94 -16.28 7.37 -4.21
C ILE A 94 -15.68 8.74 -4.52
N LYS A 95 -15.56 9.08 -5.81
CA LYS A 95 -15.15 10.41 -6.24
C LYS A 95 -16.38 11.30 -6.36
N VAL A 96 -16.34 12.49 -5.75
CA VAL A 96 -17.47 13.41 -5.60
C VAL A 96 -17.07 14.78 -6.14
N TYR A 97 -17.94 15.41 -6.89
CA TYR A 97 -17.61 16.60 -7.67
C TYR A 97 -18.27 17.89 -7.15
N ASP A 98 -19.29 17.78 -6.32
CA ASP A 98 -20.03 18.91 -5.75
C ASP A 98 -20.59 18.59 -4.37
N LYS A 99 -21.07 19.64 -3.70
CA LYS A 99 -21.57 19.56 -2.33
C LYS A 99 -22.86 18.72 -2.20
N ASP A 100 -23.73 18.78 -3.19
CA ASP A 100 -25.01 18.06 -3.16
C ASP A 100 -24.75 16.54 -3.28
N SER A 101 -23.89 16.15 -4.22
CA SER A 101 -23.45 14.75 -4.36
C SER A 101 -22.74 14.24 -3.10
N LEU A 102 -21.92 15.08 -2.46
CA LEU A 102 -21.27 14.73 -1.21
C LEU A 102 -22.30 14.41 -0.13
N TRP A 103 -23.28 15.29 0.06
CA TRP A 103 -24.35 15.09 1.05
C TRP A 103 -25.26 13.91 0.73
N MET A 104 -25.53 13.66 -0.55
CA MET A 104 -26.29 12.48 -0.98
C MET A 104 -25.60 11.20 -0.48
N HIS A 105 -24.31 11.03 -0.75
CA HIS A 105 -23.56 9.85 -0.31
C HIS A 105 -23.41 9.78 1.21
N ILE A 106 -23.19 10.90 1.90
CA ILE A 106 -23.14 10.92 3.37
C ILE A 106 -24.46 10.46 3.98
N ASN A 107 -25.58 10.87 3.41
CA ASN A 107 -26.91 10.46 3.88
C ASN A 107 -27.17 8.96 3.63
N GLU A 108 -26.71 8.42 2.50
CA GLU A 108 -26.77 6.98 2.21
C GLU A 108 -25.98 6.15 3.24
N LEU A 109 -24.85 6.66 3.73
CA LEU A 109 -24.08 6.01 4.79
C LEU A 109 -24.80 5.97 6.14
N GLY A 110 -25.71 6.90 6.41
CA GLY A 110 -26.47 6.98 7.64
C GLY A 110 -25.59 6.93 8.89
N ASN A 111 -25.92 6.03 9.81
CA ASN A 111 -25.14 5.85 11.05
C ASN A 111 -23.74 5.28 10.85
N ASN A 112 -23.36 4.82 9.63
CA ASN A 112 -22.03 4.35 9.34
C ASN A 112 -21.08 5.46 8.88
N ARG A 113 -21.56 6.70 8.71
CA ARG A 113 -20.75 7.83 8.22
C ARG A 113 -19.46 8.04 9.03
N PHE A 114 -19.44 7.74 10.32
CA PHE A 114 -18.25 7.85 11.16
C PHE A 114 -17.12 6.90 10.75
N LYS A 115 -17.40 5.86 9.95
CA LYS A 115 -16.40 4.94 9.39
C LYS A 115 -15.74 5.47 8.12
N TYR A 116 -16.11 6.67 7.68
CA TYR A 116 -15.61 7.30 6.46
C TYR A 116 -14.95 8.64 6.77
N LEU A 117 -14.18 9.12 5.81
CA LEU A 117 -13.67 10.48 5.75
C LEU A 117 -13.84 11.00 4.33
N VAL A 118 -13.85 12.32 4.18
CA VAL A 118 -13.73 12.99 2.88
C VAL A 118 -12.38 13.67 2.79
N GLU A 119 -11.75 13.62 1.63
CA GLU A 119 -10.49 14.33 1.37
C GLU A 119 -10.48 14.93 -0.03
N GLN A 120 -9.64 15.93 -0.23
CA GLN A 120 -9.41 16.52 -1.55
C GLN A 120 -8.77 15.48 -2.47
N PHE A 121 -9.33 15.31 -3.65
CA PHE A 121 -8.68 14.51 -4.70
C PHE A 121 -7.44 15.25 -5.20
N ARG A 122 -6.32 14.55 -5.27
CA ARG A 122 -5.08 15.05 -5.87
C ARG A 122 -4.79 14.24 -7.13
N PRO A 123 -4.88 14.87 -8.33
CA PRO A 123 -4.52 14.16 -9.56
C PRO A 123 -3.00 13.98 -9.63
N GLY A 124 -2.54 12.77 -9.91
CA GLY A 124 -1.11 12.52 -9.97
C GLY A 124 -0.73 11.06 -10.12
N ASP A 125 0.57 10.85 -10.18
CA ASP A 125 1.15 9.51 -10.19
C ASP A 125 1.25 8.98 -8.77
N VAL A 126 0.83 7.74 -8.55
CA VAL A 126 0.87 7.08 -7.25
C VAL A 126 2.11 6.20 -7.16
N TYR A 127 2.83 6.37 -6.07
CA TYR A 127 4.04 5.62 -5.73
C TYR A 127 3.83 4.85 -4.44
N HIS A 128 4.58 3.78 -4.29
CA HIS A 128 4.72 3.14 -2.98
C HIS A 128 6.20 3.01 -2.60
N CYS A 129 6.45 3.09 -1.31
CA CYS A 129 7.76 2.88 -0.72
C CYS A 129 7.65 1.75 0.31
N ASP A 130 8.32 0.65 0.01
CA ASP A 130 8.35 -0.53 0.86
C ASP A 130 9.64 -0.52 1.66
N SER A 131 9.51 -0.69 2.97
CA SER A 131 10.62 -0.47 3.90
C SER A 131 10.77 -1.60 4.90
N LEU A 132 12.01 -1.85 5.31
CA LEU A 132 12.37 -2.69 6.44
C LEU A 132 12.93 -1.80 7.56
N ILE A 133 12.40 -1.94 8.75
CA ILE A 133 12.65 -1.06 9.89
C ILE A 133 13.25 -1.85 11.05
N LEU A 134 14.31 -1.32 11.65
CA LEU A 134 14.93 -1.80 12.88
C LEU A 134 15.28 -0.61 13.78
N ASP A 135 14.89 -0.66 15.04
CA ASP A 135 15.10 0.39 16.05
C ASP A 135 14.59 1.77 15.62
N GLY A 136 13.46 1.79 14.90
CA GLY A 136 12.84 3.01 14.39
C GLY A 136 13.59 3.66 13.23
N LYS A 137 14.57 2.96 12.64
CA LYS A 137 15.33 3.40 11.46
C LYS A 137 15.02 2.51 10.27
N ILE A 138 14.88 3.12 9.12
CA ILE A 138 14.79 2.38 7.86
C ILE A 138 16.20 1.84 7.53
N ILE A 139 16.33 0.52 7.46
CA ILE A 139 17.57 -0.17 7.09
C ILE A 139 17.59 -0.62 5.64
N PHE A 140 16.41 -0.68 5.00
CA PHE A 140 16.22 -0.91 3.58
C PHE A 140 14.94 -0.21 3.13
N SER A 141 14.95 0.40 1.95
CA SER A 141 13.73 0.85 1.28
C SER A 141 13.89 0.86 -0.23
N ILE A 142 12.79 0.58 -0.92
CA ILE A 142 12.70 0.64 -2.37
C ILE A 142 11.42 1.38 -2.76
N THR A 143 11.55 2.29 -3.73
CA THR A 143 10.41 3.06 -4.25
C THR A 143 9.95 2.48 -5.56
N SER A 144 8.65 2.29 -5.70
CA SER A 144 8.00 1.81 -6.91
C SER A 144 6.87 2.74 -7.32
N LYS A 145 6.47 2.65 -8.59
CA LYS A 145 5.35 3.41 -9.14
C LYS A 145 4.27 2.45 -9.62
N TYR A 146 3.02 2.72 -9.29
CA TYR A 146 1.88 2.10 -9.94
C TYR A 146 1.73 2.66 -11.36
N LEU A 147 1.69 1.80 -12.37
CA LEU A 147 1.54 2.21 -13.78
C LEU A 147 0.08 2.48 -14.17
N ALA A 148 -0.86 2.05 -13.33
CA ALA A 148 -2.23 2.53 -13.25
C ALA A 148 -2.58 2.67 -11.78
N THR A 149 -3.31 3.70 -11.38
CA THR A 149 -3.57 3.93 -9.95
C THR A 149 -4.46 2.84 -9.35
N PRO A 150 -4.30 2.48 -8.07
CA PRO A 150 -5.18 1.51 -7.41
C PRO A 150 -6.67 1.87 -7.51
N MET A 151 -6.99 3.17 -7.52
CA MET A 151 -8.36 3.65 -7.68
C MET A 151 -8.91 3.38 -9.09
N GLU A 152 -8.13 3.65 -10.14
CA GLU A 152 -8.52 3.35 -11.53
C GLU A 152 -8.75 1.85 -11.72
N ILE A 153 -7.84 1.02 -11.21
CA ILE A 153 -7.97 -0.45 -11.30
C ILE A 153 -9.21 -0.94 -10.55
N SER A 154 -9.49 -0.39 -9.37
CA SER A 154 -10.64 -0.80 -8.55
C SER A 154 -11.99 -0.38 -9.13
N GLN A 155 -12.05 0.76 -9.83
CA GLN A 155 -13.30 1.32 -10.38
C GLN A 155 -13.60 0.82 -11.80
N ASP A 156 -12.58 0.81 -12.66
CA ASP A 156 -12.76 0.55 -14.08
C ASP A 156 -12.41 -0.90 -14.46
N GLY A 157 -11.88 -1.67 -13.50
CA GLY A 157 -11.22 -2.94 -13.76
C GLY A 157 -9.88 -2.70 -14.46
N GLY A 158 -9.02 -3.70 -14.51
CA GLY A 158 -7.77 -3.51 -15.24
C GLY A 158 -6.65 -4.43 -14.80
N ILE A 159 -5.49 -4.14 -15.38
CA ILE A 159 -4.27 -4.87 -15.13
C ILE A 159 -3.47 -4.13 -14.05
N PHE A 160 -3.29 -4.76 -12.91
CA PHE A 160 -2.37 -4.26 -11.88
C PHE A 160 -0.94 -4.31 -12.41
N ARG A 161 -0.27 -3.17 -12.36
CA ARG A 161 1.15 -3.06 -12.73
C ARG A 161 1.87 -2.16 -11.75
N SER A 162 3.04 -2.59 -11.31
CA SER A 162 3.97 -1.78 -10.54
C SER A 162 5.41 -2.08 -10.98
N ALA A 163 6.27 -1.09 -10.92
CA ALA A 163 7.71 -1.25 -11.16
C ALA A 163 8.50 -0.33 -10.24
N ASN A 164 9.66 -0.79 -9.75
CA ASN A 164 10.54 0.12 -9.03
C ASN A 164 11.11 1.17 -9.97
N ILE A 165 11.23 2.39 -9.47
CA ILE A 165 11.71 3.54 -10.24
C ILE A 165 13.25 3.60 -10.24
N PRO A 166 13.87 4.41 -11.13
CA PRO A 166 15.32 4.55 -11.13
C PRO A 166 15.84 5.00 -9.76
N TYR A 167 16.80 4.24 -9.25
CA TYR A 167 17.47 4.50 -7.99
C TYR A 167 18.10 5.91 -8.00
N ASP A 168 18.03 6.59 -6.86
CA ASP A 168 18.54 7.96 -6.68
C ASP A 168 17.98 8.99 -7.66
N SER A 169 16.88 8.69 -8.34
CA SER A 169 16.15 9.70 -9.11
C SER A 169 15.60 10.81 -8.18
N PRO A 170 15.26 11.99 -8.70
CA PRO A 170 14.64 13.05 -7.89
C PRO A 170 13.41 12.59 -7.14
N ASP A 171 12.58 11.73 -7.78
CA ASP A 171 11.36 11.20 -7.17
C ASP A 171 11.67 10.16 -6.09
N ASP A 172 12.64 9.26 -6.33
CA ASP A 172 13.08 8.28 -5.34
C ASP A 172 13.57 8.96 -4.06
N ARG A 173 14.46 9.96 -4.19
CA ARG A 173 14.97 10.72 -3.04
C ARG A 173 13.87 11.49 -2.31
N ALA A 174 12.96 12.12 -3.06
CA ALA A 174 11.88 12.90 -2.47
C ALA A 174 10.90 12.01 -1.67
N ILE A 175 10.52 10.86 -2.24
CA ILE A 175 9.61 9.91 -1.59
C ILE A 175 10.28 9.27 -0.37
N LYS A 176 11.52 8.80 -0.49
CA LYS A 176 12.27 8.22 0.64
C LYS A 176 12.41 9.19 1.81
N LYS A 177 12.66 10.48 1.52
CA LYS A 177 12.73 11.52 2.55
C LYS A 177 11.41 11.67 3.32
N VAL A 178 10.26 11.70 2.62
CA VAL A 178 8.95 11.77 3.27
C VAL A 178 8.66 10.48 4.03
N ASN A 179 9.02 9.33 3.45
CA ASN A 179 8.83 8.04 4.07
C ASN A 179 9.62 7.88 5.39
N GLU A 180 10.85 8.35 5.44
CA GLU A 180 11.64 8.41 6.68
C GLU A 180 10.93 9.21 7.77
N GLN A 181 10.37 10.38 7.41
CA GLN A 181 9.59 11.19 8.32
C GLN A 181 8.33 10.47 8.80
N VAL A 182 7.58 9.82 7.89
CA VAL A 182 6.37 9.04 8.23
C VAL A 182 6.71 7.93 9.22
N ILE A 183 7.70 7.09 8.92
CA ILE A 183 8.08 5.96 9.79
C ILE A 183 8.50 6.44 11.17
N LYS A 184 9.34 7.47 11.23
CA LYS A 184 9.82 8.06 12.48
C LYS A 184 8.66 8.66 13.30
N ASP A 185 7.86 9.52 12.68
CA ASP A 185 6.85 10.30 13.39
C ASP A 185 5.61 9.47 13.75
N PHE A 186 5.30 8.42 12.98
CA PHE A 186 4.23 7.46 13.30
C PHE A 186 4.67 6.44 14.33
N GLY A 187 5.98 6.24 14.52
CA GLY A 187 6.57 5.49 15.62
C GLY A 187 6.68 3.98 15.40
N LEU A 188 6.83 3.52 14.15
CA LEU A 188 7.14 2.12 13.87
C LEU A 188 8.59 1.81 14.28
N LYS A 189 8.76 0.86 15.19
CA LYS A 189 10.08 0.49 15.74
C LYS A 189 10.74 -0.64 14.95
N HIS A 190 9.99 -1.67 14.61
CA HIS A 190 10.49 -2.88 13.97
C HIS A 190 9.48 -3.40 12.96
N GLY A 191 9.95 -4.10 11.94
CA GLY A 191 9.13 -4.77 10.95
C GLY A 191 9.18 -4.13 9.57
N THR A 192 8.09 -4.23 8.84
CA THR A 192 7.96 -3.71 7.48
C THR A 192 6.91 -2.62 7.40
N ALA A 193 7.03 -1.75 6.42
CA ALA A 193 5.98 -0.79 6.07
C ALA A 193 5.82 -0.72 4.55
N HIS A 194 4.56 -0.68 4.13
CA HIS A 194 4.13 -0.35 2.77
C HIS A 194 3.44 1.01 2.82
N SER A 195 4.06 2.04 2.24
CA SER A 195 3.58 3.42 2.32
C SER A 195 3.30 3.98 0.95
N GLU A 196 2.16 4.64 0.76
CA GLU A 196 1.72 5.19 -0.52
C GLU A 196 1.78 6.71 -0.55
N TYR A 197 2.20 7.24 -1.69
CA TYR A 197 2.41 8.67 -1.95
C TYR A 197 1.86 9.05 -3.31
N ILE A 198 1.36 10.27 -3.45
CA ILE A 198 1.01 10.82 -4.75
C ILE A 198 1.91 12.02 -5.08
N LYS A 199 2.52 12.00 -6.26
CA LYS A 199 3.15 13.17 -6.84
C LYS A 199 2.09 13.93 -7.63
N CYS A 200 1.58 15.02 -7.05
CA CYS A 200 0.50 15.78 -7.62
C CYS A 200 0.94 16.49 -8.90
N LYS A 201 0.15 16.36 -9.97
CA LYS A 201 0.42 17.00 -11.27
C LYS A 201 0.21 18.52 -11.25
N GLU A 202 -0.60 19.03 -10.31
CA GLU A 202 -0.93 20.45 -10.24
C GLU A 202 0.20 21.28 -9.63
N ASP A 203 0.90 20.76 -8.62
CA ASP A 203 1.90 21.51 -7.86
C ASP A 203 3.26 20.81 -7.72
N GLY A 204 3.38 19.59 -8.27
CA GLY A 204 4.60 18.79 -8.23
C GLY A 204 4.97 18.22 -6.85
N LYS A 205 4.15 18.45 -5.82
CA LYS A 205 4.46 18.02 -4.45
C LYS A 205 4.13 16.56 -4.23
N ILE A 206 4.87 15.97 -3.29
CA ILE A 206 4.58 14.63 -2.77
C ILE A 206 3.60 14.76 -1.60
N TYR A 207 2.47 14.07 -1.71
CA TYR A 207 1.47 13.96 -0.66
C TYR A 207 1.45 12.53 -0.13
N PHE A 208 1.49 12.38 1.18
CA PHE A 208 1.29 11.10 1.85
C PHE A 208 -0.17 10.65 1.71
N LEU A 209 -0.39 9.41 1.27
CA LEU A 209 -1.72 8.82 1.13
C LEU A 209 -2.05 7.85 2.24
N GLU A 210 -1.24 6.82 2.45
CA GLU A 210 -1.46 5.84 3.53
C GLU A 210 -0.18 5.05 3.84
N THR A 211 -0.19 4.36 4.96
CA THR A 211 0.88 3.43 5.33
C THR A 211 0.31 2.26 6.11
N SER A 212 0.84 1.08 5.86
CA SER A 212 0.51 -0.16 6.56
C SER A 212 1.76 -0.74 7.19
N SER A 213 1.67 -1.25 8.42
CA SER A 213 2.80 -1.92 9.12
C SER A 213 2.89 -3.39 8.73
N ARG A 214 2.90 -3.66 7.44
CA ARG A 214 2.99 -5.00 6.85
C ARG A 214 3.67 -4.93 5.48
N VAL A 215 3.94 -6.09 4.94
CA VAL A 215 4.47 -6.23 3.56
C VAL A 215 3.40 -5.88 2.54
N GLY A 216 3.78 -5.24 1.44
CA GLY A 216 2.90 -4.93 0.31
C GLY A 216 2.28 -6.18 -0.30
N GLY A 217 0.97 -6.10 -0.64
CA GLY A 217 0.21 -7.19 -1.26
C GLY A 217 0.51 -7.37 -2.75
N ALA A 218 -0.34 -8.14 -3.44
CA ALA A 218 -0.28 -8.32 -4.91
C ALA A 218 1.11 -8.74 -5.44
N HIS A 219 1.84 -9.60 -4.72
CA HIS A 219 3.21 -10.02 -5.05
C HIS A 219 4.25 -8.88 -5.15
N ILE A 220 3.98 -7.72 -4.57
CA ILE A 220 4.96 -6.63 -4.47
C ILE A 220 6.23 -7.11 -3.74
N ALA A 221 6.09 -7.92 -2.70
CA ALA A 221 7.25 -8.49 -1.99
C ALA A 221 8.15 -9.35 -2.89
N ASP A 222 7.55 -10.15 -3.77
CA ASP A 222 8.29 -11.00 -4.72
C ASP A 222 8.98 -10.13 -5.79
N MET A 223 8.33 -9.06 -6.24
CA MET A 223 8.91 -8.07 -7.13
C MET A 223 10.14 -7.39 -6.48
N ILE A 224 10.01 -6.95 -5.23
CA ILE A 224 11.09 -6.31 -4.48
C ILE A 224 12.25 -7.30 -4.27
N ALA A 225 11.96 -8.54 -3.89
CA ALA A 225 12.99 -9.58 -3.73
C ALA A 225 13.73 -9.84 -5.04
N SER A 226 13.03 -9.82 -6.17
CA SER A 226 13.62 -9.99 -7.51
C SER A 226 14.57 -8.85 -7.87
N ALA A 227 14.24 -7.61 -7.49
CA ALA A 227 15.05 -6.43 -7.77
C ALA A 227 16.25 -6.27 -6.83
N SER A 228 16.05 -6.56 -5.55
CA SER A 228 16.97 -6.16 -4.47
C SER A 228 17.65 -7.32 -3.76
N ASN A 229 17.23 -8.56 -3.96
CA ASN A 229 17.62 -9.72 -3.14
C ASN A 229 17.10 -9.66 -1.68
N ILE A 230 16.22 -8.72 -1.34
CA ILE A 230 15.64 -8.57 0.00
C ILE A 230 14.21 -9.10 -0.02
N ASN A 231 14.00 -10.25 0.59
CA ASN A 231 12.66 -10.79 0.83
C ASN A 231 12.10 -10.22 2.12
N LEU A 232 11.19 -9.26 2.01
CA LEU A 232 10.64 -8.54 3.17
C LEU A 232 9.97 -9.44 4.21
N TRP A 233 9.37 -10.55 3.81
CA TRP A 233 8.78 -11.52 4.73
C TRP A 233 9.86 -12.24 5.54
N ALA A 234 10.90 -12.73 4.86
CA ALA A 234 12.00 -13.45 5.49
C ALA A 234 12.80 -12.53 6.41
N GLU A 235 13.10 -11.30 5.95
CA GLU A 235 13.87 -10.34 6.72
C GLU A 235 13.10 -9.83 7.95
N TRP A 236 11.77 -9.62 7.82
CA TRP A 236 10.95 -9.30 8.98
C TRP A 236 10.96 -10.41 10.01
N ALA A 237 10.78 -11.66 9.59
CA ALA A 237 10.86 -12.81 10.50
C ALA A 237 12.25 -12.95 11.15
N ALA A 238 13.32 -12.65 10.40
CA ALA A 238 14.68 -12.65 10.93
C ALA A 238 14.90 -11.55 11.98
N ILE A 239 14.37 -10.35 11.77
CA ILE A 239 14.40 -9.24 12.73
C ILE A 239 13.66 -9.64 14.02
N GLU A 240 12.43 -10.12 13.92
CA GLU A 240 11.65 -10.53 15.09
C GLU A 240 12.37 -11.63 15.89
N ASN A 241 12.94 -12.62 15.20
CA ASN A 241 13.73 -13.66 15.84
C ASN A 241 15.02 -13.12 16.50
N ALA A 242 15.69 -12.16 15.87
CA ALA A 242 16.90 -11.54 16.43
C ALA A 242 16.57 -10.74 17.70
N LEU A 243 15.46 -9.98 17.70
CA LEU A 243 15.00 -9.24 18.88
C LEU A 243 14.65 -10.16 20.05
N VAL A 244 13.91 -11.24 19.80
CA VAL A 244 13.53 -12.21 20.84
C VAL A 244 14.76 -12.93 21.44
N LYS A 245 15.77 -13.21 20.61
CA LYS A 245 17.00 -13.89 21.03
C LYS A 245 18.10 -12.95 21.52
N GLU A 246 17.86 -11.64 21.45
CA GLU A 246 18.86 -10.63 21.80
C GLU A 246 20.19 -10.79 21.03
N ILE A 247 20.08 -11.10 19.73
CA ILE A 247 21.23 -11.25 18.81
C ILE A 247 21.23 -10.15 17.76
N GLU A 248 22.40 -9.85 17.21
CA GLU A 248 22.54 -8.86 16.15
C GLU A 248 21.88 -9.36 14.86
N TYR A 249 21.00 -8.53 14.26
CA TYR A 249 20.47 -8.74 12.92
C TYR A 249 21.45 -8.18 11.87
N LYS A 250 21.65 -8.92 10.79
CA LYS A 250 22.46 -8.48 9.64
C LYS A 250 21.66 -8.53 8.38
N LEU A 251 21.53 -7.36 7.74
CA LEU A 251 20.88 -7.25 6.44
C LEU A 251 21.70 -7.98 5.36
N PRO A 252 21.07 -8.78 4.49
CA PRO A 252 21.74 -9.38 3.34
C PRO A 252 22.29 -8.35 2.34
N GLU A 253 23.16 -8.78 1.44
CA GLU A 253 23.68 -7.95 0.35
C GLU A 253 22.54 -7.50 -0.56
N ILE A 254 22.43 -6.18 -0.74
CA ILE A 254 21.41 -5.56 -1.59
C ILE A 254 21.89 -5.55 -3.04
N LYS A 255 21.05 -6.03 -3.95
CA LYS A 255 21.22 -5.83 -5.39
C LYS A 255 20.43 -4.62 -5.86
N ASN A 256 20.83 -4.05 -7.00
CA ASN A 256 20.19 -2.88 -7.61
C ASN A 256 19.78 -3.22 -9.06
N GLU A 257 18.91 -4.22 -9.21
CA GLU A 257 18.24 -4.51 -10.47
C GLU A 257 16.88 -3.79 -10.50
N TYR A 258 16.27 -3.64 -11.68
CA TYR A 258 14.90 -3.18 -11.82
C TYR A 258 13.98 -4.38 -11.98
N ALA A 259 12.83 -4.35 -11.31
CA ALA A 259 11.79 -5.34 -11.47
C ALA A 259 10.42 -4.69 -11.60
N GLY A 260 9.51 -5.41 -12.21
CA GLY A 260 8.12 -4.98 -12.31
C GLY A 260 7.19 -6.18 -12.33
N ILE A 261 5.96 -5.93 -11.90
CA ILE A 261 4.88 -6.92 -11.87
C ILE A 261 3.72 -6.50 -12.77
N VAL A 262 3.17 -7.48 -13.46
CA VAL A 262 1.85 -7.41 -14.10
C VAL A 262 0.98 -8.52 -13.56
N LEU A 263 -0.23 -8.17 -13.12
CA LEU A 263 -1.17 -9.10 -12.46
C LEU A 263 -2.62 -8.75 -12.83
N THR A 264 -3.44 -9.77 -13.07
CA THR A 264 -4.89 -9.61 -13.27
C THR A 264 -5.66 -10.82 -12.76
N LEU A 265 -6.95 -10.61 -12.47
CA LEU A 265 -7.88 -11.72 -12.33
C LEU A 265 -8.10 -12.36 -13.71
N SER A 266 -8.07 -13.67 -13.75
CA SER A 266 -8.22 -14.48 -14.96
C SER A 266 -9.62 -15.11 -15.01
N LYS A 267 -10.22 -15.11 -16.21
CA LYS A 267 -11.43 -15.91 -16.48
C LYS A 267 -11.19 -17.43 -16.44
N TYR A 268 -9.92 -17.87 -16.45
CA TYR A 268 -9.53 -19.25 -16.35
C TYR A 268 -9.01 -19.56 -14.95
N GLN A 269 -9.40 -20.70 -14.38
CA GLN A 269 -8.90 -21.14 -13.09
C GLN A 269 -7.36 -21.33 -13.13
N HIS A 270 -6.84 -21.93 -14.17
CA HIS A 270 -5.42 -22.14 -14.37
C HIS A 270 -5.00 -21.46 -15.70
N PRO A 271 -4.63 -20.18 -15.69
CA PRO A 271 -4.23 -19.47 -16.91
C PRO A 271 -2.92 -20.04 -17.47
N ASP A 272 -2.89 -20.30 -18.76
CA ASP A 272 -1.68 -20.73 -19.45
C ASP A 272 -0.79 -19.53 -19.80
N LEU A 273 0.35 -19.42 -19.12
CA LEU A 273 1.35 -18.37 -19.31
C LEU A 273 2.54 -18.84 -20.17
N SER A 274 2.46 -19.99 -20.84
CA SER A 274 3.58 -20.57 -21.62
C SER A 274 4.01 -19.73 -22.81
N SER A 275 3.09 -18.92 -23.37
CA SER A 275 3.37 -18.02 -24.48
C SER A 275 4.23 -16.78 -24.11
N PHE A 276 4.48 -16.58 -22.81
CA PHE A 276 5.38 -15.54 -22.29
C PHE A 276 6.73 -16.20 -22.02
N SER A 277 7.75 -15.93 -22.83
CA SER A 277 9.03 -16.65 -22.83
C SER A 277 10.27 -15.76 -22.78
N ASP A 278 10.12 -14.48 -22.45
CA ASP A 278 11.25 -13.55 -22.31
C ASP A 278 12.15 -13.98 -21.14
N ASP A 279 13.47 -13.87 -21.33
CA ASP A 279 14.50 -14.29 -20.35
C ASP A 279 14.44 -13.47 -19.05
N GLU A 280 13.85 -12.28 -19.11
CA GLU A 280 13.65 -11.39 -17.97
C GLU A 280 12.55 -11.88 -17.00
N ILE A 281 11.71 -12.84 -17.37
CA ILE A 281 10.69 -13.39 -16.48
C ILE A 281 11.35 -14.18 -15.37
N CYS A 282 11.24 -13.68 -14.13
CA CYS A 282 11.85 -14.32 -12.97
C CYS A 282 10.82 -14.98 -12.04
N PHE A 283 9.53 -14.66 -12.18
CA PHE A 283 8.47 -15.25 -11.36
C PHE A 283 7.15 -15.35 -12.14
N ARG A 284 6.41 -16.44 -11.90
CA ARG A 284 5.06 -16.64 -12.44
C ARG A 284 4.10 -16.87 -11.27
N VAL A 285 3.03 -16.10 -11.21
CA VAL A 285 2.02 -16.27 -10.18
C VAL A 285 1.30 -17.60 -10.39
N SER A 286 1.22 -18.41 -9.33
CA SER A 286 0.57 -19.71 -9.32
C SER A 286 -0.59 -19.71 -8.33
N LEU A 287 -1.63 -18.94 -8.66
CA LEU A 287 -2.87 -18.84 -7.91
C LEU A 287 -4.05 -19.08 -8.84
N ASP A 288 -5.07 -19.77 -8.36
CA ASP A 288 -6.31 -19.99 -9.11
C ASP A 288 -6.93 -18.63 -9.51
N TYR A 289 -7.37 -18.56 -10.76
CA TYR A 289 -7.98 -17.35 -11.34
C TYR A 289 -7.09 -16.11 -11.36
N HIS A 290 -5.77 -16.27 -11.28
CA HIS A 290 -4.83 -15.17 -11.39
C HIS A 290 -3.82 -15.43 -12.51
N ALA A 291 -3.64 -14.44 -13.38
CA ALA A 291 -2.53 -14.40 -14.33
C ALA A 291 -1.56 -13.30 -13.89
N GLY A 292 -0.30 -13.67 -13.65
CA GLY A 292 0.69 -12.70 -13.18
C GLY A 292 2.13 -13.11 -13.48
N LEU A 293 2.94 -12.11 -13.80
CA LEU A 293 4.36 -12.26 -14.10
C LEU A 293 5.17 -11.17 -13.40
N ILE A 294 6.36 -11.53 -12.92
CA ILE A 294 7.37 -10.58 -12.51
C ILE A 294 8.53 -10.70 -13.49
N VAL A 295 8.97 -9.54 -13.98
CA VAL A 295 10.16 -9.41 -14.84
C VAL A 295 11.22 -8.61 -14.12
N LYS A 296 12.50 -8.87 -14.43
CA LYS A 296 13.62 -8.08 -13.94
C LYS A 296 14.68 -7.83 -15.02
N SER A 297 15.36 -6.70 -14.91
CA SER A 297 16.44 -6.32 -15.80
C SER A 297 17.36 -5.30 -15.14
N TYR A 298 18.59 -5.19 -15.64
CA TYR A 298 19.46 -4.06 -15.29
C TYR A 298 19.06 -2.75 -15.98
N LYS A 299 18.11 -2.80 -16.92
CA LYS A 299 17.60 -1.64 -17.65
C LYS A 299 16.13 -1.39 -17.25
N HIS A 300 15.88 -0.25 -16.65
CA HIS A 300 14.52 0.15 -16.23
C HIS A 300 13.53 0.19 -17.40
N GLU A 301 13.98 0.74 -18.55
CA GLU A 301 13.16 0.87 -19.75
C GLU A 301 12.69 -0.50 -20.25
N ARG A 302 13.56 -1.53 -20.18
CA ARG A 302 13.21 -2.90 -20.60
C ARG A 302 12.11 -3.49 -19.71
N VAL A 303 12.15 -3.21 -18.42
CA VAL A 303 11.08 -3.65 -17.51
C VAL A 303 9.75 -3.01 -17.92
N LEU A 304 9.73 -1.70 -18.19
CA LEU A 304 8.50 -0.99 -18.58
C LEU A 304 7.96 -1.49 -19.93
N GLU A 305 8.83 -1.69 -20.93
CA GLU A 305 8.47 -2.28 -22.23
C GLU A 305 7.72 -3.61 -22.07
N LEU A 306 8.30 -4.53 -21.26
CA LEU A 306 7.70 -5.84 -21.02
C LEU A 306 6.35 -5.75 -20.28
N LEU A 307 6.25 -4.85 -19.29
CA LEU A 307 5.00 -4.66 -18.56
C LEU A 307 3.89 -4.10 -19.46
N ASP A 308 4.22 -3.23 -20.41
CA ASP A 308 3.24 -2.69 -21.36
C ASP A 308 2.79 -3.77 -22.36
N ASP A 309 3.72 -4.54 -22.96
CA ASP A 309 3.37 -5.67 -23.84
C ASP A 309 2.50 -6.71 -23.11
N TYR A 310 2.91 -7.07 -21.91
CA TYR A 310 2.18 -8.10 -21.15
C TYR A 310 0.81 -7.62 -20.69
N ALA A 311 0.66 -6.35 -20.35
CA ALA A 311 -0.64 -5.80 -20.01
C ALA A 311 -1.63 -5.92 -21.18
N ASP A 312 -1.21 -5.54 -22.38
CA ASP A 312 -2.03 -5.65 -23.58
C ASP A 312 -2.43 -7.11 -23.89
N ARG A 313 -1.48 -8.04 -23.71
CA ARG A 313 -1.73 -9.47 -23.89
C ARG A 313 -2.62 -10.04 -22.80
N PHE A 314 -2.50 -9.59 -21.56
CA PHE A 314 -3.33 -10.01 -20.43
C PHE A 314 -4.77 -9.56 -20.60
N VAL A 315 -5.01 -8.32 -21.07
CA VAL A 315 -6.37 -7.85 -21.40
C VAL A 315 -7.01 -8.76 -22.42
N LYS A 316 -6.30 -9.12 -23.49
CA LYS A 316 -6.84 -9.94 -24.59
C LYS A 316 -7.11 -11.38 -24.16
N ASN A 317 -6.21 -11.97 -23.37
CA ASN A 317 -6.21 -13.42 -23.15
C ASN A 317 -6.88 -13.81 -21.82
N PHE A 318 -6.72 -13.05 -20.75
CA PHE A 318 -7.05 -13.50 -19.39
C PHE A 318 -8.09 -12.63 -18.70
N ALA A 319 -8.00 -11.29 -18.83
CA ALA A 319 -8.76 -10.38 -18.00
C ALA A 319 -10.24 -10.69 -17.97
N THR A 320 -10.81 -10.63 -16.77
CA THR A 320 -12.24 -10.65 -16.54
C THR A 320 -12.63 -9.37 -15.80
N ILE A 321 -13.78 -8.81 -16.14
CA ILE A 321 -14.37 -7.71 -15.38
C ILE A 321 -15.11 -8.39 -14.22
N GLY A 322 -14.43 -8.55 -13.08
CA GLY A 322 -15.07 -9.02 -11.85
C GLY A 322 -16.03 -7.98 -11.33
N THR A 323 -17.28 -8.36 -11.06
CA THR A 323 -18.17 -7.49 -10.29
C THR A 323 -17.65 -7.37 -8.86
N GLN A 324 -17.83 -6.20 -8.21
CA GLN A 324 -17.39 -5.98 -6.82
C GLN A 324 -17.85 -7.08 -5.82
N ASN A 325 -18.91 -7.81 -6.14
CA ASN A 325 -19.43 -8.92 -5.33
C ASN A 325 -18.66 -10.24 -5.51
N GLU A 326 -17.97 -10.42 -6.63
CA GLU A 326 -17.15 -11.62 -6.89
C GLU A 326 -15.76 -11.49 -6.27
N VAL A 327 -15.21 -10.29 -6.25
CA VAL A 327 -13.93 -9.98 -5.59
C VAL A 327 -14.00 -10.23 -4.08
N LYS A 328 -15.15 -9.97 -3.43
CA LYS A 328 -15.38 -10.27 -2.00
C LYS A 328 -15.42 -11.77 -1.65
N LYS A 329 -15.57 -12.65 -2.63
CA LYS A 329 -15.59 -14.11 -2.40
C LYS A 329 -14.22 -14.77 -2.59
N LEU A 330 -13.22 -14.00 -3.04
CA LEU A 330 -11.87 -14.50 -3.33
C LEU A 330 -10.82 -14.08 -2.28
N HIS A 331 -11.29 -13.40 -1.21
CA HIS A 331 -10.46 -13.02 -0.04
C HIS A 331 -10.92 -13.71 1.23
#